data_69d3ab325740bdb1b194e9180e2011e4
#
_entry.id   69d3ab325740bdb1b194e9180e2011e4
#
_cell.length_a   1.000
_cell.length_b   1.000
_cell.length_c   1.000
_cell.angle_alpha   90.00
_cell.angle_beta   90.00
_cell.angle_gamma   90.00
#
_symmetry.space_group_name_H-M   'P 1'
#
loop_
_entity.id
_entity.type
_entity.pdbx_description
1 polymer ?
#
loop_
_entity_poly.entity_id
_entity_poly.type
_entity_poly.pdbx_seq_one_letter_code
_entity_poly.pdbx_strand_id
1 'polypeptide(L)'
;MLGRKVLSDKYITKLYTIFKQKKWKIQEDGDYSVFDRFCSRLAELENDEERDLIIELTNEFLWIQSSMYEEYLLKALKKLFKSKEWEPEKGKNIYICPLLAARDFGKLKSSTYMLYLCQSILMRTYSEFQEEQIRICETPEVLKAHEDRIGSLILIDDFIGSGETALECLEYLNFLNKKIHIVSLVAQEEGINNISKENVSVFTAVSRKKAITDAYPESEAKEKMEEMIKISTRLHAPKGMHLGYANTESLVAMIKTPNNTFPVYWYEHKKNSYAPFVRKENVKVIRS
;
A
#
# COMPACT_ATOMS: atom_id res chain seq x y z
N MET A 1 30.48 16.36 16.80
CA MET A 1 30.26 15.49 15.64
C MET A 1 30.15 14.06 16.18
N LEU A 2 28.96 13.50 16.30
CA LEU A 2 28.77 12.07 16.57
C LEU A 2 29.26 11.33 15.32
N GLY A 3 30.32 10.52 15.44
CA GLY A 3 30.86 9.76 14.32
C GLY A 3 29.76 8.94 13.65
N ARG A 4 29.62 9.04 12.32
CA ARG A 4 28.73 8.16 11.56
C ARG A 4 29.13 6.73 11.88
N LYS A 5 28.19 5.95 12.45
CA LYS A 5 28.39 4.51 12.60
C LYS A 5 28.56 3.93 11.19
N VAL A 6 29.66 3.22 10.98
CA VAL A 6 29.93 2.54 9.71
C VAL A 6 29.28 1.17 9.75
N LEU A 7 28.50 0.83 8.75
CA LEU A 7 27.92 -0.50 8.60
C LEU A 7 29.04 -1.49 8.21
N SER A 8 29.06 -2.67 8.82
CA SER A 8 30.05 -3.70 8.46
C SER A 8 29.81 -4.29 7.09
N ASP A 9 30.88 -4.74 6.42
CA ASP A 9 30.83 -5.34 5.08
C ASP A 9 29.88 -6.56 5.02
N LYS A 10 29.75 -7.30 6.13
CA LYS A 10 28.77 -8.40 6.27
C LYS A 10 27.36 -7.97 5.89
N TYR A 11 26.87 -6.84 6.40
CA TYR A 11 25.51 -6.36 6.16
C TYR A 11 25.36 -5.67 4.81
N ILE A 12 26.39 -4.98 4.35
CA ILE A 12 26.44 -4.40 3.00
C ILE A 12 26.28 -5.53 1.97
N THR A 13 27.03 -6.63 2.14
CA THR A 13 26.97 -7.79 1.25
C THR A 13 25.60 -8.47 1.27
N LYS A 14 25.02 -8.70 2.47
CA LYS A 14 23.66 -9.25 2.60
C LYS A 14 22.64 -8.39 1.87
N LEU A 15 22.65 -7.08 2.12
CA LEU A 15 21.74 -6.12 1.49
C LEU A 15 21.91 -6.09 -0.03
N TYR A 16 23.16 -6.04 -0.50
CA TYR A 16 23.47 -6.08 -1.94
C TYR A 16 22.89 -7.33 -2.61
N THR A 17 23.01 -8.47 -1.97
CA THR A 17 22.43 -9.74 -2.47
C THR A 17 20.93 -9.65 -2.61
N ILE A 18 20.22 -9.09 -1.62
CA ILE A 18 18.76 -8.87 -1.67
C ILE A 18 18.39 -7.97 -2.84
N PHE A 19 19.08 -6.83 -2.99
CA PHE A 19 18.82 -5.90 -4.09
C PHE A 19 18.99 -6.55 -5.45
N LYS A 20 20.03 -7.37 -5.63
CA LYS A 20 20.26 -8.12 -6.87
C LYS A 20 19.16 -9.15 -7.14
N GLN A 21 18.76 -9.93 -6.16
CA GLN A 21 17.69 -10.94 -6.28
C GLN A 21 16.35 -10.30 -6.63
N LYS A 22 16.04 -9.16 -5.99
CA LYS A 22 14.79 -8.41 -6.21
C LYS A 22 14.85 -7.49 -7.42
N LYS A 23 15.99 -7.39 -8.11
CA LYS A 23 16.24 -6.48 -9.22
C LYS A 23 15.99 -5.00 -8.85
N TRP A 24 16.26 -4.64 -7.59
CA TRP A 24 16.20 -3.27 -7.15
C TRP A 24 17.46 -2.51 -7.58
N LYS A 25 17.30 -1.24 -7.94
CA LYS A 25 18.44 -0.39 -8.31
C LYS A 25 19.32 -0.12 -7.10
N ILE A 26 20.64 -0.27 -7.26
CA ILE A 26 21.63 0.03 -6.23
C ILE A 26 22.02 1.51 -6.30
N GLN A 27 22.17 2.04 -7.52
CA GLN A 27 22.43 3.44 -7.76
C GLN A 27 21.23 4.08 -8.43
N GLU A 28 20.87 5.26 -7.97
CA GLU A 28 19.78 6.08 -8.50
C GLU A 28 20.29 7.51 -8.69
N ASP A 29 19.66 8.26 -9.59
CA ASP A 29 19.93 9.67 -9.74
C ASP A 29 19.46 10.43 -8.49
N GLY A 30 20.37 11.12 -7.82
CA GLY A 30 20.11 11.86 -6.59
C GLY A 30 21.20 11.69 -5.54
N ASP A 31 21.09 12.41 -4.43
CA ASP A 31 22.11 12.46 -3.39
C ASP A 31 22.28 11.13 -2.63
N TYR A 32 21.20 10.34 -2.54
CA TYR A 32 21.19 9.06 -1.83
C TYR A 32 20.23 8.08 -2.49
N SER A 33 20.73 6.93 -2.91
CA SER A 33 19.92 5.82 -3.40
C SER A 33 19.14 5.15 -2.25
N VAL A 34 18.13 4.35 -2.59
CA VAL A 34 17.42 3.51 -1.59
C VAL A 34 18.41 2.57 -0.91
N PHE A 35 19.42 2.07 -1.64
CA PHE A 35 20.47 1.23 -1.08
C PHE A 35 21.30 1.97 -0.01
N ASP A 36 21.75 3.20 -0.30
CA ASP A 36 22.52 4.01 0.66
C ASP A 36 21.71 4.33 1.90
N ARG A 37 20.41 4.60 1.74
CA ARG A 37 19.48 4.83 2.85
C ARG A 37 19.30 3.58 3.72
N PHE A 38 19.21 2.40 3.11
CA PHE A 38 19.20 1.13 3.85
C PHE A 38 20.51 0.93 4.64
N CYS A 39 21.66 1.15 4.01
CA CYS A 39 22.95 1.06 4.69
C CYS A 39 23.01 2.01 5.90
N SER A 40 22.55 3.25 5.72
CA SER A 40 22.48 4.24 6.81
C SER A 40 21.54 3.79 7.92
N ARG A 41 20.36 3.27 7.60
CA ARG A 41 19.39 2.78 8.57
C ARG A 41 19.92 1.57 9.35
N LEU A 42 20.53 0.60 8.67
CA LEU A 42 21.14 -0.56 9.33
C LEU A 42 22.33 -0.17 10.25
N ALA A 43 23.10 0.85 9.86
CA ALA A 43 24.21 1.36 10.70
C ALA A 43 23.72 2.00 12.01
N GLU A 44 22.49 2.53 12.06
CA GLU A 44 21.89 3.11 13.26
C GLU A 44 21.42 2.08 14.27
N LEU A 45 21.09 0.87 13.81
CA LEU A 45 20.63 -0.21 14.69
C LEU A 45 21.71 -0.56 15.72
N GLU A 46 21.25 -0.99 16.88
CA GLU A 46 22.12 -1.09 18.07
C GLU A 46 23.06 -2.29 18.01
N ASN A 47 22.54 -3.44 17.62
CA ASN A 47 23.24 -4.73 17.63
C ASN A 47 23.03 -5.52 16.35
N ASP A 48 23.65 -6.69 16.28
CA ASP A 48 23.57 -7.56 15.09
C ASP A 48 22.23 -8.29 15.02
N GLU A 49 21.57 -8.59 16.13
CA GLU A 49 20.25 -9.22 16.18
C GLU A 49 19.21 -8.33 15.50
N GLU A 50 19.21 -7.03 15.77
CA GLU A 50 18.33 -6.07 15.09
C GLU A 50 18.62 -5.99 13.59
N ARG A 51 19.90 -5.95 13.22
CA ARG A 51 20.29 -5.92 11.80
C ARG A 51 19.88 -7.19 11.07
N ASP A 52 20.07 -8.34 11.69
CA ASP A 52 19.69 -9.63 11.11
C ASP A 52 18.16 -9.72 10.96
N LEU A 53 17.37 -9.24 11.94
CA LEU A 53 15.91 -9.14 11.82
C LEU A 53 15.48 -8.27 10.63
N ILE A 54 16.07 -7.07 10.48
CA ILE A 54 15.71 -6.18 9.37
C ILE A 54 16.13 -6.75 8.03
N ILE A 55 17.28 -7.40 7.93
CA ILE A 55 17.72 -8.10 6.71
C ILE A 55 16.74 -9.24 6.36
N GLU A 56 16.35 -10.05 7.35
CA GLU A 56 15.39 -11.14 7.18
C GLU A 56 14.05 -10.62 6.65
N LEU A 57 13.47 -9.62 7.29
CA LEU A 57 12.22 -9.00 6.84
C LEU A 57 12.36 -8.33 5.46
N THR A 58 13.54 -7.78 5.13
CA THR A 58 13.79 -7.16 3.81
C THR A 58 13.78 -8.19 2.69
N ASN A 59 14.11 -9.46 2.95
CA ASN A 59 13.95 -10.52 1.95
C ASN A 59 12.49 -10.71 1.52
N GLU A 60 11.53 -10.47 2.42
CA GLU A 60 10.10 -10.58 2.14
C GLU A 60 9.48 -9.25 1.69
N PHE A 61 10.26 -8.17 1.67
CA PHE A 61 9.75 -6.83 1.37
C PHE A 61 9.32 -6.69 -0.09
N LEU A 62 8.13 -6.14 -0.32
CA LEU A 62 7.57 -5.86 -1.64
C LEU A 62 7.67 -4.35 -1.94
N TRP A 63 8.50 -3.97 -2.90
CA TRP A 63 8.57 -2.61 -3.39
C TRP A 63 7.96 -2.51 -4.79
N ILE A 64 6.80 -1.85 -4.88
CA ILE A 64 6.12 -1.58 -6.15
C ILE A 64 6.46 -0.16 -6.61
N GLN A 65 7.31 -0.08 -7.60
CA GLN A 65 7.71 1.17 -8.25
C GLN A 65 6.59 1.65 -9.18
N SER A 66 6.58 2.96 -9.51
CA SER A 66 5.57 3.56 -10.39
C SER A 66 5.42 2.85 -11.74
N SER A 67 6.52 2.38 -12.31
CA SER A 67 6.55 1.62 -13.57
C SER A 67 5.83 0.26 -13.50
N MET A 68 5.59 -0.27 -12.29
CA MET A 68 4.93 -1.56 -12.08
C MET A 68 3.42 -1.44 -11.85
N TYR A 69 2.90 -0.23 -11.64
CA TYR A 69 1.50 0.00 -11.27
C TYR A 69 0.53 -0.52 -12.34
N GLU A 70 0.82 -0.28 -13.61
CA GLU A 70 -0.02 -0.77 -14.72
C GLU A 70 -0.13 -2.30 -14.73
N GLU A 71 1.00 -3.00 -14.59
CA GLU A 71 1.01 -4.46 -14.57
C GLU A 71 0.19 -5.03 -13.40
N TYR A 72 0.37 -4.46 -12.20
CA TYR A 72 -0.34 -4.91 -11.01
C TYR A 72 -1.84 -4.58 -11.09
N LEU A 73 -2.20 -3.41 -11.60
CA LEU A 73 -3.60 -3.05 -11.80
C LEU A 73 -4.27 -3.98 -12.82
N LEU A 74 -3.60 -4.28 -13.93
CA LEU A 74 -4.08 -5.27 -14.90
C LEU A 74 -4.31 -6.65 -14.27
N LYS A 75 -3.41 -7.10 -13.38
CA LYS A 75 -3.59 -8.37 -12.67
C LYS A 75 -4.84 -8.35 -11.79
N ALA A 76 -5.07 -7.27 -11.05
CA ALA A 76 -6.23 -7.13 -10.18
C ALA A 76 -7.54 -7.05 -10.98
N LEU A 77 -7.59 -6.24 -12.04
CA LEU A 77 -8.73 -6.12 -12.92
C LEU A 77 -9.05 -7.45 -13.63
N LYS A 78 -8.04 -8.20 -14.08
CA LYS A 78 -8.24 -9.53 -14.66
C LYS A 78 -8.89 -10.51 -13.68
N LYS A 79 -8.53 -10.43 -12.39
CA LYS A 79 -9.18 -11.24 -11.35
C LYS A 79 -10.65 -10.87 -11.20
N LEU A 80 -10.96 -9.57 -11.15
CA LEU A 80 -12.34 -9.07 -11.09
C LEU A 80 -13.15 -9.58 -12.29
N PHE A 81 -12.74 -9.28 -13.52
CA PHE A 81 -13.52 -9.57 -14.72
C PHE A 81 -13.65 -11.06 -15.04
N LYS A 82 -12.77 -11.92 -14.50
CA LYS A 82 -12.89 -13.38 -14.58
C LYS A 82 -13.68 -13.99 -13.43
N SER A 83 -14.02 -13.21 -12.42
CA SER A 83 -14.78 -13.70 -11.25
C SER A 83 -16.24 -13.91 -11.63
N LYS A 84 -16.85 -14.93 -11.02
CA LYS A 84 -18.31 -15.14 -11.08
C LYS A 84 -19.09 -14.03 -10.36
N GLU A 85 -18.43 -13.23 -9.55
CA GLU A 85 -19.03 -12.08 -8.87
C GLU A 85 -19.19 -10.86 -9.79
N TRP A 86 -18.49 -10.86 -10.93
CA TRP A 86 -18.59 -9.81 -11.94
C TRP A 86 -19.82 -10.04 -12.82
N GLU A 87 -20.93 -9.44 -12.45
CA GLU A 87 -22.19 -9.50 -13.17
C GLU A 87 -22.75 -8.08 -13.33
N PRO A 88 -22.23 -7.28 -14.27
CA PRO A 88 -22.73 -5.92 -14.48
C PRO A 88 -24.18 -5.94 -14.95
N GLU A 89 -25.01 -5.07 -14.37
CA GLU A 89 -26.42 -4.95 -14.70
C GLU A 89 -26.57 -4.43 -16.14
N LYS A 90 -27.29 -5.18 -17.01
CA LYS A 90 -27.49 -4.80 -18.41
C LYS A 90 -28.24 -3.47 -18.53
N GLY A 91 -27.74 -2.59 -19.41
CA GLY A 91 -28.35 -1.28 -19.66
C GLY A 91 -28.06 -0.23 -18.57
N LYS A 92 -27.23 -0.54 -17.58
CA LYS A 92 -26.75 0.39 -16.57
C LYS A 92 -25.26 0.70 -16.75
N ASN A 93 -24.80 1.76 -16.11
CA ASN A 93 -23.41 2.16 -16.18
C ASN A 93 -22.55 1.46 -15.12
N ILE A 94 -21.27 1.26 -15.46
CA ILE A 94 -20.23 0.84 -14.55
C ILE A 94 -19.54 2.11 -14.06
N TYR A 95 -19.63 2.38 -12.77
CA TYR A 95 -18.96 3.52 -12.15
C TYR A 95 -17.65 3.11 -11.55
N ILE A 96 -16.61 3.91 -11.77
CA ILE A 96 -15.27 3.71 -11.20
C ILE A 96 -14.92 4.95 -10.39
N CYS A 97 -14.60 4.74 -9.13
CA CYS A 97 -14.33 5.78 -8.15
C CYS A 97 -13.05 5.48 -7.38
N PRO A 98 -12.31 6.49 -6.92
CA PRO A 98 -11.24 6.25 -5.97
C PRO A 98 -11.83 5.80 -4.63
N LEU A 99 -11.15 4.86 -3.98
CA LEU A 99 -11.47 4.43 -2.62
C LEU A 99 -11.05 5.53 -1.63
N LEU A 100 -11.99 6.32 -1.15
CA LEU A 100 -11.74 7.46 -0.29
C LEU A 100 -12.72 7.47 0.89
N ALA A 101 -12.20 7.66 2.09
CA ALA A 101 -13.01 8.02 3.25
C ALA A 101 -13.57 9.44 3.09
N ALA A 102 -14.75 9.72 3.65
CA ALA A 102 -15.39 11.04 3.53
C ALA A 102 -14.48 12.20 4.00
N ARG A 103 -13.67 11.98 5.04
CA ARG A 103 -12.68 12.96 5.56
C ARG A 103 -11.57 13.31 4.55
N ASP A 104 -11.44 12.53 3.49
CA ASP A 104 -10.38 12.67 2.48
C ASP A 104 -10.90 13.22 1.14
N PHE A 105 -12.19 13.48 1.02
CA PHE A 105 -12.75 14.09 -0.18
C PHE A 105 -12.05 15.39 -0.53
N GLY A 106 -11.75 15.55 -1.81
CA GLY A 106 -11.01 16.69 -2.33
C GLY A 106 -9.51 16.72 -1.97
N LYS A 107 -8.93 15.71 -1.32
CA LYS A 107 -7.48 15.58 -1.16
C LYS A 107 -6.87 14.79 -2.31
N LEU A 108 -5.65 15.15 -2.72
CA LEU A 108 -4.89 14.35 -3.66
C LEU A 108 -4.37 13.08 -2.97
N LYS A 109 -4.83 11.92 -3.42
CA LYS A 109 -4.47 10.60 -2.89
C LYS A 109 -3.92 9.70 -4.00
N SER A 110 -3.27 8.61 -3.63
CA SER A 110 -2.82 7.58 -4.57
C SER A 110 -3.96 7.00 -5.39
N SER A 111 -5.13 6.85 -4.80
CA SER A 111 -6.35 6.39 -5.48
C SER A 111 -6.77 7.27 -6.67
N THR A 112 -6.49 8.59 -6.64
CA THR A 112 -6.73 9.48 -7.79
C THR A 112 -5.81 9.14 -8.97
N TYR A 113 -4.53 8.86 -8.70
CA TYR A 113 -3.60 8.39 -9.73
C TYR A 113 -4.02 7.03 -10.28
N MET A 114 -4.46 6.13 -9.41
CA MET A 114 -4.99 4.83 -9.78
C MET A 114 -6.22 4.92 -10.68
N LEU A 115 -7.10 5.90 -10.43
CA LEU A 115 -8.28 6.14 -11.25
C LEU A 115 -7.90 6.49 -12.70
N TYR A 116 -6.96 7.41 -12.90
CA TYR A 116 -6.45 7.78 -14.21
C TYR A 116 -5.82 6.59 -14.94
N LEU A 117 -5.00 5.82 -14.24
CA LEU A 117 -4.35 4.63 -14.78
C LEU A 117 -5.40 3.56 -15.18
N CYS A 118 -6.41 3.34 -14.33
CA CYS A 118 -7.51 2.41 -14.61
C CYS A 118 -8.27 2.80 -15.86
N GLN A 119 -8.64 4.07 -16.02
CA GLN A 119 -9.27 4.58 -17.23
C GLN A 119 -8.44 4.26 -18.48
N SER A 120 -7.14 4.56 -18.44
CA SER A 120 -6.23 4.30 -19.57
C SER A 120 -6.15 2.81 -19.93
N ILE A 121 -6.13 1.92 -18.93
CA ILE A 121 -6.10 0.47 -19.14
C ILE A 121 -7.39 -0.04 -19.74
N LEU A 122 -8.54 0.38 -19.21
CA LEU A 122 -9.84 -0.07 -19.70
C LEU A 122 -10.06 0.32 -21.15
N MET A 123 -9.71 1.54 -21.52
CA MET A 123 -9.83 2.03 -22.91
C MET A 123 -8.94 1.26 -23.89
N ARG A 124 -7.76 0.79 -23.46
CA ARG A 124 -6.80 0.10 -24.35
C ARG A 124 -6.97 -1.41 -24.39
N THR A 125 -7.38 -2.02 -23.29
CA THR A 125 -7.21 -3.47 -23.09
C THR A 125 -8.54 -4.22 -23.16
N TYR A 126 -9.64 -3.58 -22.83
CA TYR A 126 -10.96 -4.22 -22.74
C TYR A 126 -11.94 -3.62 -23.72
N SER A 127 -11.88 -4.08 -24.98
CA SER A 127 -12.83 -3.70 -26.04
C SER A 127 -14.28 -4.10 -25.75
N GLU A 128 -14.50 -4.97 -24.77
CA GLU A 128 -15.82 -5.43 -24.33
C GLU A 128 -16.62 -4.32 -23.61
N PHE A 129 -15.92 -3.32 -23.08
CA PHE A 129 -16.57 -2.16 -22.49
C PHE A 129 -16.80 -1.10 -23.56
N GLN A 130 -18.04 -0.96 -23.97
CA GLN A 130 -18.43 0.20 -24.76
C GLN A 130 -18.14 1.44 -23.89
N GLU A 131 -17.45 2.42 -24.44
CA GLU A 131 -17.09 3.68 -23.73
C GLU A 131 -18.30 4.34 -23.06
N GLU A 132 -19.49 4.17 -23.65
CA GLU A 132 -20.76 4.69 -23.14
C GLU A 132 -21.22 4.09 -21.81
N GLN A 133 -20.69 2.90 -21.42
CA GLN A 133 -21.08 2.23 -20.17
C GLN A 133 -20.18 2.58 -18.98
N ILE A 134 -18.98 3.09 -19.22
CA ILE A 134 -18.04 3.43 -18.15
C ILE A 134 -18.22 4.89 -17.73
N ARG A 135 -18.30 5.13 -16.44
CA ARG A 135 -18.34 6.48 -15.84
C ARG A 135 -17.26 6.59 -14.77
N ILE A 136 -16.42 7.58 -14.92
CA ILE A 136 -15.35 7.88 -13.96
C ILE A 136 -15.85 8.97 -13.02
N CYS A 137 -15.73 8.72 -11.72
CA CYS A 137 -16.07 9.69 -10.69
C CYS A 137 -14.81 10.11 -9.93
N GLU A 138 -14.61 11.39 -9.74
CA GLU A 138 -13.44 11.91 -9.01
C GLU A 138 -13.53 11.64 -7.50
N THR A 139 -14.74 11.57 -6.98
CA THR A 139 -15.00 11.26 -5.55
C THR A 139 -16.26 10.41 -5.41
N PRO A 140 -16.38 9.60 -4.34
CA PRO A 140 -17.61 8.88 -4.03
C PRO A 140 -18.83 9.77 -3.80
N GLU A 141 -18.63 11.04 -3.44
CA GLU A 141 -19.70 12.01 -3.20
C GLU A 141 -20.63 12.20 -4.41
N VAL A 142 -20.06 12.17 -5.61
CA VAL A 142 -20.79 12.34 -6.87
C VAL A 142 -21.80 11.21 -7.13
N LEU A 143 -21.57 10.03 -6.57
CA LEU A 143 -22.40 8.83 -6.83
C LEU A 143 -23.84 9.00 -6.37
N LYS A 144 -24.08 9.82 -5.32
CA LYS A 144 -25.44 10.05 -4.79
C LYS A 144 -26.39 10.66 -5.83
N ALA A 145 -25.86 11.52 -6.70
CA ALA A 145 -26.65 12.14 -7.77
C ALA A 145 -26.93 11.19 -8.96
N HIS A 146 -26.32 10.01 -8.97
CA HIS A 146 -26.39 9.06 -10.07
C HIS A 146 -26.88 7.66 -9.67
N GLU A 147 -27.41 7.51 -8.46
CA GLU A 147 -27.76 6.21 -7.85
C GLU A 147 -28.57 5.31 -8.79
N ASP A 148 -29.61 5.82 -9.42
CA ASP A 148 -30.48 5.07 -10.33
C ASP A 148 -29.78 4.55 -11.60
N ARG A 149 -28.64 5.14 -11.97
CA ARG A 149 -27.88 4.79 -13.17
C ARG A 149 -26.75 3.82 -12.90
N ILE A 150 -26.43 3.57 -11.63
CA ILE A 150 -25.34 2.69 -11.22
C ILE A 150 -25.79 1.23 -11.36
N GLY A 151 -25.15 0.48 -12.26
CA GLY A 151 -25.30 -0.97 -12.36
C GLY A 151 -24.27 -1.70 -11.52
N SER A 152 -23.02 -1.24 -11.59
CA SER A 152 -21.91 -1.78 -10.78
C SER A 152 -20.97 -0.65 -10.39
N LEU A 153 -20.36 -0.79 -9.20
CA LEU A 153 -19.38 0.17 -8.69
C LEU A 153 -18.04 -0.52 -8.46
N ILE A 154 -16.98 0.06 -9.01
CA ILE A 154 -15.59 -0.33 -8.76
C ILE A 154 -14.93 0.80 -7.96
N LEU A 155 -14.48 0.50 -6.75
CA LEU A 155 -13.64 1.37 -5.93
C LEU A 155 -12.17 0.97 -6.10
N ILE A 156 -11.29 1.95 -6.26
CA ILE A 156 -9.91 1.66 -6.63
C ILE A 156 -8.91 2.36 -5.69
N ASP A 157 -7.89 1.62 -5.23
CA ASP A 157 -6.76 2.17 -4.46
C ASP A 157 -5.48 1.40 -4.79
N ASP A 158 -4.32 1.90 -4.40
CA ASP A 158 -3.06 1.20 -4.58
C ASP A 158 -2.79 0.21 -3.44
N PHE A 159 -3.20 0.51 -2.22
CA PHE A 159 -2.92 -0.33 -1.06
C PHE A 159 -4.07 -0.38 -0.06
N ILE A 160 -4.41 -1.59 0.39
CA ILE A 160 -5.33 -1.85 1.49
C ILE A 160 -4.55 -2.43 2.67
N GLY A 161 -4.45 -1.68 3.77
CA GLY A 161 -3.83 -2.14 5.02
C GLY A 161 -4.82 -2.81 5.95
N SER A 162 -5.24 -2.10 7.00
CA SER A 162 -6.27 -2.56 7.97
C SER A 162 -7.70 -2.63 7.39
N GLY A 163 -7.93 -1.98 6.24
CA GLY A 163 -9.27 -1.87 5.66
C GLY A 163 -10.10 -0.68 6.18
N GLU A 164 -9.60 0.10 7.14
CA GLU A 164 -10.34 1.20 7.77
C GLU A 164 -10.86 2.24 6.76
N THR A 165 -10.00 2.70 5.84
CA THR A 165 -10.41 3.65 4.79
C THR A 165 -11.52 3.08 3.91
N ALA A 166 -11.45 1.77 3.61
CA ALA A 166 -12.48 1.10 2.82
C ALA A 166 -13.80 1.00 3.59
N LEU A 167 -13.75 0.63 4.87
CA LEU A 167 -14.95 0.57 5.72
C LEU A 167 -15.64 1.93 5.84
N GLU A 168 -14.89 3.02 6.05
CA GLU A 168 -15.45 4.38 6.08
C GLU A 168 -16.05 4.80 4.73
N CYS A 169 -15.41 4.43 3.61
CA CYS A 169 -15.95 4.67 2.27
C CYS A 169 -17.27 3.90 2.07
N LEU A 170 -17.32 2.63 2.47
CA LEU A 170 -18.51 1.79 2.37
C LEU A 170 -19.65 2.27 3.28
N GLU A 171 -19.33 2.78 4.47
CA GLU A 171 -20.30 3.40 5.36
C GLU A 171 -20.91 4.65 4.71
N TYR A 172 -20.10 5.50 4.09
CA TYR A 172 -20.59 6.65 3.31
C TYR A 172 -21.49 6.21 2.15
N LEU A 173 -21.20 5.07 1.51
CA LEU A 173 -21.95 4.53 0.37
C LEU A 173 -23.11 3.59 0.77
N ASN A 174 -23.51 3.56 2.03
CA ASN A 174 -24.56 2.68 2.55
C ASN A 174 -25.95 2.88 1.89
N PHE A 175 -26.14 4.01 1.21
CA PHE A 175 -27.36 4.29 0.42
C PHE A 175 -27.41 3.45 -0.86
N LEU A 176 -26.27 2.95 -1.35
CA LEU A 176 -26.23 2.13 -2.56
C LEU A 176 -26.57 0.67 -2.23
N ASN A 177 -27.71 0.21 -2.72
CA ASN A 177 -28.05 -1.21 -2.68
C ASN A 177 -27.54 -1.94 -3.93
N LYS A 178 -26.23 -1.94 -4.15
CA LYS A 178 -25.55 -2.49 -5.33
C LYS A 178 -24.32 -3.30 -4.94
N LYS A 179 -23.87 -4.20 -5.83
CA LYS A 179 -22.57 -4.86 -5.66
C LYS A 179 -21.46 -3.83 -5.83
N ILE A 180 -20.53 -3.84 -4.87
CA ILE A 180 -19.34 -2.98 -4.86
C ILE A 180 -18.11 -3.87 -4.98
N HIS A 181 -17.28 -3.57 -5.95
CA HIS A 181 -16.00 -4.26 -6.17
C HIS A 181 -14.87 -3.32 -5.79
N ILE A 182 -13.99 -3.78 -4.91
CA ILE A 182 -12.78 -3.03 -4.54
C ILE A 182 -11.60 -3.64 -5.28
N VAL A 183 -10.83 -2.80 -5.98
CA VAL A 183 -9.64 -3.20 -6.73
C VAL A 183 -8.42 -2.51 -6.15
N SER A 184 -7.38 -3.28 -5.82
CA SER A 184 -6.12 -2.73 -5.32
C SER A 184 -4.90 -3.45 -5.92
N LEU A 185 -3.74 -2.81 -5.86
CA LEU A 185 -2.48 -3.45 -6.28
C LEU A 185 -2.03 -4.45 -5.22
N VAL A 186 -2.08 -4.04 -3.96
CA VAL A 186 -1.73 -4.87 -2.80
C VAL A 186 -2.79 -4.73 -1.72
N ALA A 187 -3.11 -5.82 -1.06
CA ALA A 187 -3.94 -5.80 0.14
C ALA A 187 -3.38 -6.72 1.22
N GLN A 188 -3.46 -6.30 2.48
CA GLN A 188 -3.26 -7.17 3.62
C GLN A 188 -4.49 -8.09 3.77
N GLU A 189 -4.26 -9.37 4.07
CA GLU A 189 -5.34 -10.35 4.28
C GLU A 189 -6.28 -9.92 5.41
N GLU A 190 -5.73 -9.33 6.48
CA GLU A 190 -6.53 -8.74 7.56
C GLU A 190 -7.49 -7.66 7.03
N GLY A 191 -6.99 -6.76 6.18
CA GLY A 191 -7.84 -5.72 5.58
C GLY A 191 -8.92 -6.29 4.66
N ILE A 192 -8.58 -7.30 3.86
CA ILE A 192 -9.57 -8.01 3.03
C ILE A 192 -10.66 -8.61 3.92
N ASN A 193 -10.28 -9.32 4.98
CA ASN A 193 -11.22 -9.97 5.90
C ASN A 193 -12.12 -8.95 6.61
N ASN A 194 -11.56 -7.80 7.03
CA ASN A 194 -12.31 -6.74 7.68
C ASN A 194 -13.36 -6.09 6.75
N ILE A 195 -13.06 -6.01 5.45
CA ILE A 195 -13.92 -5.41 4.44
C ILE A 195 -15.01 -6.40 3.98
N SER A 196 -14.75 -7.70 4.04
CA SER A 196 -15.64 -8.73 3.49
C SER A 196 -17.04 -8.65 4.07
N LYS A 197 -18.01 -8.28 3.23
CA LYS A 197 -19.45 -8.19 3.51
C LYS A 197 -20.20 -8.79 2.34
N GLU A 198 -21.48 -9.13 2.52
CA GLU A 198 -22.31 -9.84 1.54
C GLU A 198 -22.29 -9.20 0.12
N ASN A 199 -22.27 -7.88 0.04
CA ASN A 199 -22.31 -7.16 -1.25
C ASN A 199 -20.98 -6.51 -1.66
N VAL A 200 -19.86 -6.88 -1.00
CA VAL A 200 -18.54 -6.28 -1.26
C VAL A 200 -17.52 -7.36 -1.54
N SER A 201 -16.83 -7.25 -2.66
CA SER A 201 -15.73 -8.14 -3.02
C SER A 201 -14.43 -7.36 -3.25
N VAL A 202 -13.32 -7.94 -2.84
CA VAL A 202 -11.98 -7.34 -2.94
C VAL A 202 -11.13 -8.14 -3.91
N PHE A 203 -10.60 -7.46 -4.94
CA PHE A 203 -9.70 -8.02 -5.94
C PHE A 203 -8.36 -7.31 -5.88
N THR A 204 -7.33 -8.05 -5.56
CA THR A 204 -5.97 -7.51 -5.46
C THR A 204 -4.98 -8.30 -6.32
N ALA A 205 -3.95 -7.63 -6.84
CA ALA A 205 -2.91 -8.33 -7.57
C ALA A 205 -2.11 -9.25 -6.63
N VAL A 206 -1.80 -8.74 -5.42
CA VAL A 206 -1.04 -9.47 -4.39
C VAL A 206 -1.72 -9.30 -3.05
N SER A 207 -2.00 -10.41 -2.35
CA SER A 207 -2.33 -10.40 -0.92
C SER A 207 -1.09 -10.60 -0.06
N ARG A 208 -1.07 -10.01 1.13
CA ARG A 208 0.05 -10.09 2.08
C ARG A 208 -0.48 -10.43 3.46
N LYS A 209 0.21 -11.33 4.14
CA LYS A 209 0.02 -11.66 5.56
C LYS A 209 0.77 -10.69 6.45
N LYS A 210 0.51 -10.72 7.74
CA LYS A 210 1.36 -10.06 8.74
C LYS A 210 2.77 -10.64 8.68
N ALA A 211 3.77 -9.78 8.70
CA ALA A 211 5.13 -10.19 8.40
C ALA A 211 5.81 -10.97 9.54
N ILE A 212 5.35 -10.80 10.75
CA ILE A 212 5.88 -11.48 11.93
C ILE A 212 4.83 -12.46 12.49
N THR A 213 3.66 -11.94 12.84
CA THR A 213 2.61 -12.75 13.51
C THR A 213 2.20 -13.98 12.68
N ASP A 214 2.09 -13.86 11.35
CA ASP A 214 1.63 -14.95 10.49
C ASP A 214 2.80 -15.77 9.88
N ALA A 215 4.05 -15.34 10.08
CA ALA A 215 5.22 -15.96 9.46
C ALA A 215 6.01 -16.87 10.42
N TYR A 216 5.90 -16.65 11.74
CA TYR A 216 6.70 -17.36 12.75
C TYR A 216 5.81 -18.05 13.78
N PRO A 217 6.35 -19.10 14.47
CA PRO A 217 5.72 -19.67 15.66
C PRO A 217 5.50 -18.60 16.75
N GLU A 218 4.45 -18.74 17.57
CA GLU A 218 4.00 -17.72 18.52
C GLU A 218 5.12 -17.17 19.43
N SER A 219 5.96 -18.04 19.97
CA SER A 219 7.09 -17.62 20.84
C SER A 219 8.09 -16.76 20.08
N GLU A 220 8.49 -17.18 18.88
CA GLU A 220 9.44 -16.46 18.03
C GLU A 220 8.83 -15.14 17.50
N ALA A 221 7.56 -15.17 17.10
CA ALA A 221 6.83 -13.98 16.68
C ALA A 221 6.81 -12.92 17.78
N LYS A 222 6.57 -13.34 19.04
CA LYS A 222 6.57 -12.43 20.19
C LYS A 222 7.94 -11.75 20.38
N GLU A 223 9.03 -12.51 20.35
CA GLU A 223 10.38 -11.98 20.48
C GLU A 223 10.71 -10.98 19.36
N LYS A 224 10.40 -11.33 18.10
CA LYS A 224 10.62 -10.45 16.94
C LYS A 224 9.76 -9.17 17.00
N MET A 225 8.51 -9.26 17.47
CA MET A 225 7.65 -8.08 17.68
C MET A 225 8.21 -7.16 18.77
N GLU A 226 8.64 -7.72 19.89
CA GLU A 226 9.27 -6.94 20.98
C GLU A 226 10.53 -6.22 20.48
N GLU A 227 11.35 -6.89 19.66
CA GLU A 227 12.54 -6.28 19.07
C GLU A 227 12.17 -5.16 18.09
N MET A 228 11.17 -5.37 17.23
CA MET A 228 10.67 -4.33 16.30
C MET A 228 10.10 -3.12 17.06
N ILE A 229 9.43 -3.33 18.19
CA ILE A 229 8.94 -2.25 19.06
C ILE A 229 10.11 -1.45 19.65
N LYS A 230 11.18 -2.11 20.09
CA LYS A 230 12.41 -1.42 20.60
C LYS A 230 13.05 -0.58 19.48
N ILE A 231 13.23 -1.15 18.29
CA ILE A 231 13.74 -0.43 17.12
C ILE A 231 12.88 0.81 16.84
N SER A 232 11.56 0.64 16.72
CA SER A 232 10.61 1.72 16.42
C SER A 232 10.61 2.81 17.50
N THR A 233 10.77 2.44 18.78
CA THR A 233 10.86 3.36 19.91
C THR A 233 12.12 4.23 19.81
N ARG A 234 13.27 3.63 19.50
CA ARG A 234 14.53 4.38 19.30
C ARG A 234 14.49 5.32 18.09
N LEU A 235 13.75 4.94 17.07
CA LEU A 235 13.47 5.81 15.91
C LEU A 235 12.51 6.94 16.25
N HIS A 236 11.96 7.00 17.46
CA HIS A 236 10.93 7.94 17.88
C HIS A 236 9.64 7.87 17.06
N ALA A 237 9.33 6.70 16.50
CA ALA A 237 8.07 6.48 15.82
C ALA A 237 6.89 6.58 16.80
N PRO A 238 5.73 7.07 16.37
CA PRO A 238 4.54 7.13 17.22
C PRO A 238 4.17 5.74 17.75
N LYS A 239 3.78 5.66 19.04
CA LYS A 239 3.47 4.37 19.73
C LYS A 239 2.45 3.52 18.97
N GLY A 240 1.42 4.13 18.37
CA GLY A 240 0.41 3.42 17.58
C GLY A 240 0.88 2.93 16.20
N MET A 241 2.18 3.08 15.87
CA MET A 241 2.75 2.69 14.59
C MET A 241 3.97 1.76 14.70
N HIS A 242 4.33 1.30 15.90
CA HIS A 242 5.55 0.51 16.10
C HIS A 242 5.57 -0.79 15.28
N LEU A 243 4.41 -1.42 15.08
CA LEU A 243 4.21 -2.58 14.21
C LEU A 243 3.45 -2.24 12.92
N GLY A 244 3.61 -0.99 12.43
CA GLY A 244 2.77 -0.42 11.39
C GLY A 244 1.42 0.07 11.94
N TYR A 245 0.72 0.93 11.19
CA TYR A 245 -0.61 1.40 11.58
C TYR A 245 -1.56 0.21 11.79
N ALA A 246 -2.33 0.26 12.86
CA ALA A 246 -3.24 -0.82 13.30
C ALA A 246 -2.56 -2.20 13.47
N ASN A 247 -1.24 -2.23 13.74
CA ASN A 247 -0.44 -3.45 13.90
C ASN A 247 -0.54 -4.40 12.69
N THR A 248 -0.57 -3.85 11.49
CA THR A 248 -0.72 -4.63 10.25
C THR A 248 0.59 -5.31 9.80
N GLU A 249 1.72 -4.97 10.40
CA GLU A 249 3.04 -5.59 10.15
C GLU A 249 3.37 -5.69 8.65
N SER A 250 3.09 -4.62 7.92
CA SER A 250 3.27 -4.63 6.46
C SER A 250 4.74 -4.51 6.06
N LEU A 251 5.11 -5.24 5.01
CA LEU A 251 6.41 -5.15 4.31
C LEU A 251 6.17 -4.71 2.86
N VAL A 252 5.63 -3.50 2.69
CA VAL A 252 5.28 -2.97 1.37
C VAL A 252 5.72 -1.52 1.24
N ALA A 253 6.39 -1.18 0.15
CA ALA A 253 6.56 0.19 -0.30
C ALA A 253 5.89 0.39 -1.65
N MET A 254 5.26 1.53 -1.80
CA MET A 254 4.55 1.98 -2.99
C MET A 254 5.14 3.32 -3.42
N ILE A 255 4.55 4.02 -4.40
CA ILE A 255 4.93 5.41 -4.73
C ILE A 255 4.93 6.27 -3.45
N LYS A 256 3.91 6.11 -2.60
CA LYS A 256 3.93 6.60 -1.23
C LYS A 256 3.87 5.41 -0.29
N THR A 257 4.90 5.22 0.53
CA THR A 257 4.95 4.09 1.46
C THR A 257 3.76 4.14 2.43
N PRO A 258 2.97 3.05 2.56
CA PRO A 258 1.89 2.99 3.53
C PRO A 258 2.41 3.11 4.96
N ASN A 259 1.68 3.81 5.85
CA ASN A 259 2.01 3.85 7.28
C ASN A 259 1.74 2.52 8.00
N ASN A 260 1.11 1.58 7.33
CA ASN A 260 0.96 0.19 7.73
C ASN A 260 2.29 -0.58 7.74
N THR A 261 3.29 -0.10 6.98
CA THR A 261 4.65 -0.65 6.94
C THR A 261 5.40 -0.32 8.24
N PHE A 262 6.27 -1.21 8.68
CA PHE A 262 7.11 -0.97 9.87
C PHE A 262 7.88 0.35 9.75
N PRO A 263 7.94 1.17 10.81
CA PRO A 263 8.59 2.49 10.79
C PRO A 263 10.05 2.47 10.37
N VAL A 264 10.78 1.39 10.65
CA VAL A 264 12.19 1.24 10.28
C VAL A 264 12.44 1.47 8.78
N TYR A 265 11.44 1.22 7.93
CA TYR A 265 11.55 1.38 6.48
C TYR A 265 11.19 2.77 5.96
N TRP A 266 10.39 3.58 6.70
CA TRP A 266 9.89 4.84 6.14
C TRP A 266 9.94 6.05 7.07
N TYR A 267 10.08 5.83 8.40
CA TYR A 267 9.98 6.91 9.37
C TYR A 267 11.31 7.64 9.54
N GLU A 268 11.28 8.96 9.45
CA GLU A 268 12.40 9.86 9.72
C GLU A 268 12.05 10.81 10.84
N HIS A 269 12.89 10.89 11.85
CA HIS A 269 12.83 11.91 12.87
C HIS A 269 13.81 13.04 12.53
N LYS A 270 13.50 14.28 12.92
CA LYS A 270 14.26 15.51 12.58
C LYS A 270 15.79 15.45 12.83
N LYS A 271 16.24 14.51 13.65
CA LYS A 271 17.66 14.36 14.03
C LYS A 271 18.34 13.14 13.45
N ASN A 272 17.63 12.30 12.75
CA ASN A 272 18.14 10.98 12.39
C ASN A 272 18.10 10.76 10.89
N SER A 273 18.85 9.78 10.51
CA SER A 273 19.15 9.31 9.21
C SER A 273 17.98 9.06 8.29
N TYR A 274 18.35 8.78 7.13
CA TYR A 274 17.48 8.59 5.97
C TYR A 274 16.79 7.21 6.03
N ALA A 275 15.46 7.21 6.14
CA ALA A 275 14.70 5.98 5.96
C ALA A 275 14.79 5.49 4.51
N PRO A 276 14.83 4.16 4.26
CA PRO A 276 14.88 3.60 2.90
C PRO A 276 13.77 4.13 1.98
N PHE A 277 12.52 4.10 2.44
CA PHE A 277 11.34 4.47 1.69
C PHE A 277 10.61 5.62 2.36
N VAL A 278 11.15 6.82 2.29
CA VAL A 278 10.66 8.00 3.00
C VAL A 278 9.19 8.29 2.69
N ARG A 279 8.39 8.46 3.75
CA ARG A 279 7.04 8.99 3.66
C ARG A 279 7.03 10.45 4.10
N LYS A 280 6.97 11.38 3.16
CA LYS A 280 6.79 12.81 3.47
C LYS A 280 5.31 13.17 3.41
N GLU A 281 4.77 13.71 4.52
CA GLU A 281 3.34 14.04 4.61
C GLU A 281 3.02 15.50 4.25
N ASN A 282 4.02 16.37 4.11
CA ASN A 282 3.82 17.82 4.16
C ASN A 282 4.01 18.54 2.80
N VAL A 283 3.58 17.95 1.70
CA VAL A 283 3.41 18.75 0.47
C VAL A 283 2.04 19.41 0.55
N LYS A 284 2.01 20.72 0.84
CA LYS A 284 0.77 21.50 0.79
C LYS A 284 0.32 21.65 -0.66
N VAL A 285 -0.85 21.12 -0.97
CA VAL A 285 -1.51 21.41 -2.26
C VAL A 285 -2.18 22.78 -2.11
N ILE A 286 -1.74 23.75 -2.91
CA ILE A 286 -2.39 25.07 -2.99
C ILE A 286 -3.64 24.85 -3.86
N ARG A 287 -4.80 25.21 -3.31
CA ARG A 287 -6.07 25.23 -4.04
C ARG A 287 -6.38 26.66 -4.42
N SER A 288 -6.82 26.84 -5.66
CA SER A 288 -7.41 28.09 -6.15
C SER A 288 -8.73 28.37 -5.49
#